data_57b8bd7422f4adfde75f0641814ece7b
#
_entry.id   57b8bd7422f4adfde75f0641814ece7b
#
_cell.length_a   1.000
_cell.length_b   1.000
_cell.length_c   1.000
_cell.angle_alpha   90.00
_cell.angle_beta   90.00
_cell.angle_gamma   90.00
#
_symmetry.space_group_name_H-M   'P 1'
#
loop_
_entity.id
_entity.type
_entity.pdbx_description
1 polymer ?
#
loop_
_entity_poly.entity_id
_entity_poly.type
_entity_poly.pdbx_seq_one_letter_code
_entity_poly.pdbx_strand_id
1 'polypeptide(L)'
;MHHQHQSLPTCSNTFLRRVEDMEHILRERIALLPGVRDRDNSPIIFCPARDVNLNIEHVRNLLLYLYDVTADDAKSRGFVIVLDMRRGTSWDVVKPILKSLQEYFPAKINCVYIIKPEKFLDKYKISTAKYTKFELQMVSPDALTKYIDYSQIPKEFGGSFKFDYDEWIEIRREIERIVHRISEILKNLDRISFEMSSAEMPIDAISAQKSVQTHSNLYPILTSAPIEEFEKQIFSIKERLIYEKNGGGGMKNGLVVCTQPNPDLIAVFPNLLQLLKTLVKTRNEVLYDWETRKTELDQYSQLKLFEQDAENLSQWICKHFNSLTHRFVLIGENELETNRLLKEHLDFAESVKKIEVSYTQVITVGIRLLNIQKFGLNKIESISLQLKNDWNQFLTRIDARTQLLQLAASAHKKCNLVSFFSKFFFVKNIPNKVDEIG
;
A
#
# COMPACT_ATOMS: atom_id res chain seq x y z
N MET A 1 12.04 -17.75 6.26
CA MET A 1 12.12 -18.10 4.83
C MET A 1 12.20 -16.79 4.06
N HIS A 2 13.35 -16.50 3.49
CA HIS A 2 13.55 -15.31 2.65
C HIS A 2 12.81 -15.56 1.35
N HIS A 3 11.63 -14.91 1.19
CA HIS A 3 11.08 -14.71 -0.13
C HIS A 3 12.00 -13.75 -0.88
N GLN A 4 12.71 -14.27 -1.86
CA GLN A 4 13.38 -13.45 -2.85
C GLN A 4 12.31 -12.54 -3.46
N HIS A 5 12.39 -11.23 -3.18
CA HIS A 5 11.71 -10.23 -3.96
C HIS A 5 12.16 -10.39 -5.42
N GLN A 6 11.38 -11.14 -6.20
CA GLN A 6 11.45 -11.01 -7.64
C GLN A 6 11.06 -9.56 -7.92
N SER A 7 12.05 -8.77 -8.33
CA SER A 7 11.81 -7.45 -8.90
C SER A 7 10.66 -7.61 -9.89
N LEU A 8 9.54 -6.92 -9.60
CA LEU A 8 8.40 -6.82 -10.52
C LEU A 8 8.95 -6.56 -11.91
N PRO A 9 8.39 -7.20 -12.96
CA PRO A 9 8.72 -6.85 -14.32
C PRO A 9 8.52 -5.33 -14.41
N THR A 10 9.61 -4.61 -14.52
CA THR A 10 9.58 -3.18 -14.83
C THR A 10 8.70 -3.08 -16.06
N CYS A 11 7.44 -2.64 -15.86
CA CYS A 11 6.61 -2.21 -16.97
C CYS A 11 7.37 -1.06 -17.62
N SER A 12 8.20 -1.42 -18.58
CA SER A 12 8.98 -0.50 -19.43
C SER A 12 8.10 0.41 -20.29
N ASN A 13 6.80 0.46 -20.03
CA ASN A 13 5.79 1.28 -20.68
C ASN A 13 5.17 2.34 -19.77
N THR A 14 5.89 2.91 -18.83
CA THR A 14 5.55 4.25 -18.35
C THR A 14 5.90 5.18 -19.51
N PHE A 15 4.86 5.70 -20.20
CA PHE A 15 5.07 6.68 -21.27
C PHE A 15 5.96 7.79 -20.75
N LEU A 16 7.17 7.89 -21.27
CA LEU A 16 8.12 8.95 -20.97
C LEU A 16 7.52 10.34 -21.25
N ARG A 17 6.51 10.39 -22.16
CA ARG A 17 5.76 11.56 -22.57
C ARG A 17 4.28 11.23 -22.57
N ARG A 18 3.46 12.05 -21.93
CA ARG A 18 2.01 11.88 -21.88
C ARG A 18 1.30 12.91 -22.74
N VAL A 19 0.11 12.56 -23.22
CA VAL A 19 -0.77 13.49 -23.95
C VAL A 19 -0.99 14.78 -23.14
N GLU A 20 -1.18 14.68 -21.84
CA GLU A 20 -1.42 15.83 -20.97
C GLU A 20 -0.26 16.82 -20.96
N ASP A 21 0.97 16.34 -20.96
CA ASP A 21 2.18 17.17 -20.95
C ASP A 21 2.45 17.78 -22.35
N MET A 22 1.91 17.15 -23.40
CA MET A 22 2.19 17.48 -24.81
C MET A 22 0.98 18.06 -25.56
N GLU A 23 -0.14 18.32 -24.88
CA GLU A 23 -1.36 18.75 -25.55
C GLU A 23 -1.18 19.97 -26.45
N HIS A 24 -0.42 20.96 -25.98
CA HIS A 24 -0.13 22.15 -26.78
C HIS A 24 0.62 21.84 -28.07
N ILE A 25 1.56 20.87 -28.07
CA ILE A 25 2.31 20.43 -29.25
C ILE A 25 1.40 19.59 -30.17
N LEU A 26 0.58 18.69 -29.57
CA LEU A 26 -0.36 17.88 -30.34
C LEU A 26 -1.37 18.76 -31.10
N ARG A 27 -1.88 19.82 -30.46
CA ARG A 27 -2.81 20.77 -31.09
C ARG A 27 -2.20 21.57 -32.25
N GLU A 28 -0.88 21.67 -32.34
CA GLU A 28 -0.21 22.24 -33.50
C GLU A 28 -0.32 21.35 -34.77
N ARG A 29 -0.71 20.07 -34.64
CA ARG A 29 -0.88 19.11 -35.75
C ARG A 29 0.35 19.04 -36.68
N ILE A 30 1.57 19.10 -36.12
CA ILE A 30 2.82 19.05 -36.89
C ILE A 30 2.97 17.70 -37.62
N ALA A 31 2.61 16.61 -36.94
CA ALA A 31 2.66 15.25 -37.44
C ALA A 31 1.48 14.45 -36.86
N LEU A 32 0.95 13.54 -37.65
CA LEU A 32 -0.21 12.72 -37.35
C LEU A 32 0.15 11.23 -37.51
N LEU A 33 -0.35 10.39 -36.59
CA LEU A 33 -0.25 8.94 -36.63
C LEU A 33 -1.66 8.32 -36.72
N PRO A 34 -2.26 8.23 -37.93
CA PRO A 34 -3.62 7.72 -38.08
C PRO A 34 -3.76 6.20 -37.82
N GLY A 35 -2.66 5.47 -37.70
CA GLY A 35 -2.66 4.02 -37.55
C GLY A 35 -2.72 3.28 -38.88
N VAL A 36 -2.62 3.98 -40.01
CA VAL A 36 -2.58 3.39 -41.37
C VAL A 36 -1.19 2.80 -41.67
N ARG A 37 -1.15 1.93 -42.67
CA ARG A 37 0.06 1.21 -43.11
C ARG A 37 0.28 1.34 -44.62
N ASP A 38 1.54 1.28 -45.01
CA ASP A 38 1.89 1.14 -46.44
C ASP A 38 1.70 -0.32 -46.90
N ARG A 39 2.09 -0.62 -48.14
CA ARG A 39 1.97 -1.97 -48.74
C ARG A 39 2.86 -3.01 -48.09
N ASP A 40 3.96 -2.57 -47.47
CA ASP A 40 4.90 -3.42 -46.72
C ASP A 40 4.51 -3.50 -45.23
N ASN A 41 3.32 -2.98 -44.88
CA ASN A 41 2.75 -2.92 -43.51
C ASN A 41 3.57 -2.04 -42.56
N SER A 42 4.33 -1.06 -43.08
CA SER A 42 5.06 -0.09 -42.27
C SER A 42 4.13 1.02 -41.76
N PRO A 43 4.28 1.50 -40.54
CA PRO A 43 3.50 2.62 -39.98
C PRO A 43 3.84 3.92 -40.73
N ILE A 44 2.81 4.74 -40.93
CA ILE A 44 2.95 5.99 -41.70
C ILE A 44 2.68 7.19 -40.77
N ILE A 45 3.63 8.11 -40.74
CA ILE A 45 3.46 9.43 -40.11
C ILE A 45 3.21 10.46 -41.21
N PHE A 46 2.13 11.21 -41.08
CA PHE A 46 1.75 12.27 -42.01
C PHE A 46 2.06 13.65 -41.36
N CYS A 47 2.74 14.50 -42.13
CA CYS A 47 3.03 15.89 -41.75
C CYS A 47 2.24 16.83 -42.66
N PRO A 48 1.16 17.46 -42.19
CA PRO A 48 0.30 18.34 -42.98
C PRO A 48 1.04 19.59 -43.51
N ALA A 49 0.57 20.11 -44.66
CA ALA A 49 1.05 21.35 -45.20
C ALA A 49 0.84 22.54 -44.27
N ARG A 50 1.83 23.39 -44.12
CA ARG A 50 1.78 24.60 -43.31
C ARG A 50 2.73 25.69 -43.81
N ASP A 51 2.44 26.89 -43.43
CA ASP A 51 3.19 28.10 -43.80
C ASP A 51 3.94 28.77 -42.62
N VAL A 52 3.89 28.15 -41.43
CA VAL A 52 4.48 28.69 -40.21
C VAL A 52 5.75 27.94 -39.86
N ASN A 53 6.77 28.68 -39.38
CA ASN A 53 7.99 28.09 -38.86
C ASN A 53 7.74 27.21 -37.65
N LEU A 54 8.43 26.07 -37.59
CA LEU A 54 8.28 25.07 -36.54
C LEU A 54 9.33 25.26 -35.46
N ASN A 55 8.90 25.10 -34.23
CA ASN A 55 9.81 24.92 -33.10
C ASN A 55 10.41 23.50 -33.20
N ILE A 56 11.73 23.41 -33.32
CA ILE A 56 12.43 22.12 -33.50
C ILE A 56 12.25 21.19 -32.28
N GLU A 57 12.14 21.74 -31.09
CA GLU A 57 11.86 20.99 -29.84
C GLU A 57 10.46 20.36 -29.88
N HIS A 58 9.45 21.09 -30.37
CA HIS A 58 8.09 20.56 -30.52
C HIS A 58 8.08 19.43 -31.55
N VAL A 59 8.76 19.61 -32.69
CA VAL A 59 8.90 18.56 -33.72
C VAL A 59 9.53 17.30 -33.12
N ARG A 60 10.67 17.46 -32.43
CA ARG A 60 11.39 16.36 -31.80
C ARG A 60 10.51 15.62 -30.78
N ASN A 61 9.92 16.35 -29.85
CA ASN A 61 9.10 15.74 -28.79
C ASN A 61 7.89 15.02 -29.36
N LEU A 62 7.22 15.60 -30.37
CA LEU A 62 6.08 14.96 -31.02
C LEU A 62 6.49 13.68 -31.76
N LEU A 63 7.57 13.70 -32.55
CA LEU A 63 8.03 12.52 -33.29
C LEU A 63 8.43 11.38 -32.33
N LEU A 64 9.07 11.69 -31.23
CA LEU A 64 9.40 10.71 -30.19
C LEU A 64 8.12 10.16 -29.52
N TYR A 65 7.14 11.01 -29.25
CA TYR A 65 5.86 10.56 -28.71
C TYR A 65 5.13 9.64 -29.68
N LEU A 66 5.04 10.01 -30.99
CA LEU A 66 4.41 9.16 -32.00
C LEU A 66 5.12 7.81 -32.15
N TYR A 67 6.44 7.79 -32.03
CA TYR A 67 7.18 6.53 -31.97
C TYR A 67 6.80 5.71 -30.73
N ASP A 68 6.79 6.31 -29.53
CA ASP A 68 6.50 5.62 -28.29
C ASP A 68 5.11 4.93 -28.33
N VAL A 69 4.11 5.60 -28.92
CA VAL A 69 2.72 5.12 -28.98
C VAL A 69 2.41 4.19 -30.18
N THR A 70 3.35 3.98 -31.08
CA THR A 70 3.22 2.99 -32.17
C THR A 70 3.36 1.57 -31.62
N ALA A 71 2.62 0.61 -32.17
CA ALA A 71 2.72 -0.80 -31.82
C ALA A 71 4.13 -1.35 -32.07
N ASP A 72 4.64 -2.22 -31.17
CA ASP A 72 6.03 -2.69 -31.22
C ASP A 72 6.33 -3.53 -32.46
N ASP A 73 5.38 -4.32 -32.93
CA ASP A 73 5.49 -5.05 -34.19
C ASP A 73 5.60 -4.12 -35.39
N ALA A 74 4.91 -2.99 -35.38
CA ALA A 74 4.99 -1.97 -36.41
C ALA A 74 6.33 -1.21 -36.37
N LYS A 75 6.84 -0.86 -35.17
CA LYS A 75 8.15 -0.22 -35.02
C LYS A 75 9.28 -1.01 -35.68
N SER A 76 9.24 -2.33 -35.58
CA SER A 76 10.27 -3.22 -36.13
C SER A 76 10.36 -3.19 -37.66
N ARG A 77 9.28 -2.80 -38.35
CA ARG A 77 9.22 -2.71 -39.83
C ARG A 77 9.84 -1.44 -40.38
N GLY A 78 10.10 -0.45 -39.52
CA GLY A 78 10.51 0.88 -39.92
C GLY A 78 9.33 1.76 -40.32
N PHE A 79 9.56 3.05 -40.47
CA PHE A 79 8.52 4.05 -40.67
C PHE A 79 8.57 4.62 -42.10
N VAL A 80 7.40 4.96 -42.61
CA VAL A 80 7.23 5.81 -43.80
C VAL A 80 6.72 7.17 -43.34
N ILE A 81 7.28 8.23 -43.89
CA ILE A 81 6.91 9.61 -43.55
C ILE A 81 6.35 10.26 -44.83
N VAL A 82 5.22 10.95 -44.69
CA VAL A 82 4.61 11.72 -45.79
C VAL A 82 4.61 13.21 -45.40
N LEU A 83 5.36 14.01 -46.11
CA LEU A 83 5.44 15.46 -45.92
C LEU A 83 4.64 16.19 -47.01
N ASP A 84 3.71 17.03 -46.64
CA ASP A 84 2.92 17.81 -47.56
C ASP A 84 3.51 19.21 -47.77
N MET A 85 3.98 19.48 -49.01
CA MET A 85 4.49 20.80 -49.41
C MET A 85 3.48 21.60 -50.24
N ARG A 86 2.25 21.17 -50.39
CA ARG A 86 1.21 21.94 -51.03
C ARG A 86 0.86 23.18 -50.17
N ARG A 87 0.04 24.07 -50.66
CA ARG A 87 -0.50 25.23 -49.92
C ARG A 87 0.56 26.17 -49.36
N GLY A 88 1.67 26.36 -50.04
CA GLY A 88 2.68 27.36 -49.67
C GLY A 88 3.73 26.88 -48.65
N THR A 89 3.74 25.61 -48.27
CA THR A 89 4.79 25.05 -47.42
C THR A 89 6.17 25.25 -48.02
N SER A 90 7.05 25.93 -47.30
CA SER A 90 8.42 26.21 -47.73
C SER A 90 9.40 25.12 -47.26
N TRP A 91 10.58 25.09 -47.86
CA TRP A 91 11.67 24.21 -47.38
C TRP A 91 12.11 24.52 -45.97
N ASP A 92 11.95 25.73 -45.51
CA ASP A 92 12.35 26.13 -44.13
C ASP A 92 11.43 25.50 -43.07
N VAL A 93 10.19 25.12 -43.46
CA VAL A 93 9.28 24.31 -42.62
C VAL A 93 9.65 22.83 -42.65
N VAL A 94 10.05 22.29 -43.81
CA VAL A 94 10.37 20.86 -44.01
C VAL A 94 11.73 20.48 -43.40
N LYS A 95 12.74 21.36 -43.55
CA LYS A 95 14.11 21.11 -43.03
C LYS A 95 14.15 20.73 -41.53
N PRO A 96 13.47 21.42 -40.62
CA PRO A 96 13.44 21.04 -39.19
C PRO A 96 12.88 19.64 -38.97
N ILE A 97 11.85 19.25 -39.74
CA ILE A 97 11.27 17.90 -39.65
C ILE A 97 12.29 16.85 -40.11
N LEU A 98 12.90 17.04 -41.29
CA LEU A 98 13.92 16.12 -41.84
C LEU A 98 15.13 16.01 -40.90
N LYS A 99 15.56 17.12 -40.34
CA LYS A 99 16.64 17.15 -39.33
C LYS A 99 16.28 16.36 -38.10
N SER A 100 15.09 16.58 -37.54
CA SER A 100 14.62 15.87 -36.36
C SER A 100 14.47 14.36 -36.62
N LEU A 101 13.98 13.97 -37.80
CA LEU A 101 13.92 12.56 -38.20
C LEU A 101 15.30 11.92 -38.27
N GLN A 102 16.29 12.63 -38.81
CA GLN A 102 17.66 12.12 -38.99
C GLN A 102 18.43 12.00 -37.68
N GLU A 103 18.28 12.98 -36.78
CA GLU A 103 19.09 13.11 -35.57
C GLU A 103 18.46 12.42 -34.36
N TYR A 104 17.14 12.40 -34.24
CA TYR A 104 16.44 12.03 -33.01
C TYR A 104 15.45 10.90 -33.13
N PHE A 105 15.01 10.54 -34.36
CA PHE A 105 14.01 9.47 -34.54
C PHE A 105 14.64 8.11 -34.29
N PRO A 106 14.11 7.29 -33.31
CA PRO A 106 14.83 6.11 -32.84
C PRO A 106 14.67 4.87 -33.75
N ALA A 107 13.75 4.92 -34.74
CA ALA A 107 13.52 3.80 -35.63
C ALA A 107 14.08 4.03 -37.01
N LYS A 108 14.22 2.94 -37.78
CA LYS A 108 14.54 2.99 -39.20
C LYS A 108 13.45 3.75 -39.97
N ILE A 109 13.83 4.67 -40.84
CA ILE A 109 12.95 5.32 -41.80
C ILE A 109 13.18 4.66 -43.14
N ASN A 110 12.14 4.02 -43.69
CA ASN A 110 12.22 3.31 -44.94
C ASN A 110 12.23 4.29 -46.12
N CYS A 111 11.30 5.25 -46.12
CA CYS A 111 11.22 6.29 -47.15
C CYS A 111 10.51 7.53 -46.58
N VAL A 112 10.86 8.70 -47.13
CA VAL A 112 10.14 9.96 -46.94
C VAL A 112 9.57 10.42 -48.25
N TYR A 113 8.23 10.39 -48.37
CA TYR A 113 7.52 10.92 -49.53
C TYR A 113 7.20 12.40 -49.31
N ILE A 114 7.61 13.24 -50.26
CA ILE A 114 7.33 14.67 -50.22
C ILE A 114 6.32 14.98 -51.32
N ILE A 115 5.11 15.37 -50.96
CA ILE A 115 4.06 15.77 -51.88
C ILE A 115 4.38 17.17 -52.39
N LYS A 116 4.73 17.28 -53.69
CA LYS A 116 5.11 18.54 -54.34
C LYS A 116 3.90 19.41 -54.67
N PRO A 117 4.03 20.75 -54.64
CA PRO A 117 3.00 21.65 -55.15
C PRO A 117 2.86 21.52 -56.68
N GLU A 118 1.65 21.83 -57.22
CA GLU A 118 1.33 21.69 -58.62
C GLU A 118 2.25 22.50 -59.55
N LYS A 119 2.74 23.67 -59.11
CA LYS A 119 3.63 24.58 -59.86
C LYS A 119 5.10 24.45 -59.45
N PHE A 120 5.56 23.24 -59.14
CA PHE A 120 6.94 23.03 -58.71
C PHE A 120 7.90 23.06 -59.89
N LEU A 121 8.76 24.07 -59.98
CA LEU A 121 9.84 24.14 -60.94
C LEU A 121 10.95 23.16 -60.55
N ASP A 122 11.29 22.21 -61.42
CA ASP A 122 12.30 21.15 -61.25
C ASP A 122 13.71 21.62 -60.81
N LYS A 123 13.93 22.95 -60.74
CA LYS A 123 15.20 23.54 -60.29
C LYS A 123 15.57 23.27 -58.85
N TYR A 124 14.63 22.88 -58.02
CA TYR A 124 14.88 22.48 -56.60
C TYR A 124 15.18 20.99 -56.48
N LYS A 125 15.79 20.38 -57.52
CA LYS A 125 16.33 19.01 -57.41
C LYS A 125 17.38 19.00 -56.30
N ILE A 126 16.95 18.70 -55.22
CA ILE A 126 17.43 18.24 -53.92
C ILE A 126 18.95 18.06 -53.87
N SER A 127 19.68 19.12 -53.55
CA SER A 127 21.03 18.99 -53.01
C SER A 127 21.02 18.33 -51.60
N THR A 128 19.84 18.27 -50.96
CA THR A 128 19.61 17.65 -49.62
C THR A 128 19.58 16.13 -49.66
N ALA A 129 19.26 15.45 -50.76
CA ALA A 129 19.25 13.99 -50.87
C ALA A 129 20.61 13.33 -50.61
N LYS A 130 21.70 14.08 -50.78
CA LYS A 130 23.07 13.60 -50.49
C LYS A 130 23.43 13.50 -49.00
N TYR A 131 22.62 14.08 -48.11
CA TYR A 131 22.93 14.22 -46.67
C TYR A 131 21.95 13.50 -45.75
N THR A 132 20.94 12.79 -46.27
CA THR A 132 19.98 12.07 -45.45
C THR A 132 20.32 10.58 -45.34
N LYS A 133 20.12 10.00 -44.17
CA LYS A 133 20.31 8.55 -43.93
C LYS A 133 19.16 7.69 -44.45
N PHE A 134 18.13 8.29 -45.05
CA PHE A 134 16.92 7.66 -45.59
C PHE A 134 16.63 8.16 -47.01
N GLU A 135 15.84 7.40 -47.73
CA GLU A 135 15.44 7.75 -49.10
C GLU A 135 14.40 8.87 -49.11
N LEU A 136 14.60 9.87 -49.99
CA LEU A 136 13.65 10.97 -50.20
C LEU A 136 13.07 10.87 -51.60
N GLN A 137 11.74 10.78 -51.72
CA GLN A 137 11.04 10.74 -53.00
C GLN A 137 10.04 11.89 -53.13
N MET A 138 10.21 12.71 -54.15
CA MET A 138 9.24 13.75 -54.55
C MET A 138 8.12 13.13 -55.37
N VAL A 139 6.89 13.20 -54.88
CA VAL A 139 5.71 12.59 -55.50
C VAL A 139 4.61 13.61 -55.78
N SER A 140 3.81 13.39 -56.84
CA SER A 140 2.52 14.08 -56.93
C SER A 140 1.48 13.38 -56.05
N PRO A 141 0.38 14.06 -55.66
CA PRO A 141 -0.69 13.44 -54.86
C PRO A 141 -1.16 12.11 -55.48
N ASP A 142 -1.37 12.05 -56.80
CA ASP A 142 -1.81 10.84 -57.46
C ASP A 142 -0.76 9.74 -57.47
N ALA A 143 0.53 10.11 -57.56
CA ALA A 143 1.63 9.13 -57.55
C ALA A 143 1.83 8.50 -56.17
N LEU A 144 1.37 9.13 -55.09
CA LEU A 144 1.44 8.58 -53.72
C LEU A 144 0.65 7.25 -53.62
N THR A 145 -0.42 7.10 -54.39
CA THR A 145 -1.26 5.88 -54.43
C THR A 145 -0.52 4.65 -54.97
N LYS A 146 0.62 4.82 -55.65
CA LYS A 146 1.49 3.71 -56.08
C LYS A 146 2.19 3.03 -54.90
N TYR A 147 2.42 3.75 -53.80
CA TYR A 147 3.16 3.30 -52.63
C TYR A 147 2.23 3.01 -51.43
N ILE A 148 1.16 3.79 -51.31
CA ILE A 148 0.20 3.70 -50.22
C ILE A 148 -1.20 3.55 -50.80
N ASP A 149 -1.98 2.56 -50.35
CA ASP A 149 -3.34 2.38 -50.87
C ASP A 149 -4.21 3.61 -50.56
N TYR A 150 -5.03 3.99 -51.56
CA TYR A 150 -5.91 5.14 -51.47
C TYR A 150 -6.78 5.18 -50.20
N SER A 151 -7.20 4.00 -49.73
CA SER A 151 -7.96 3.81 -48.52
C SER A 151 -7.15 4.05 -47.23
N GLN A 152 -5.83 4.07 -47.29
CA GLN A 152 -4.90 4.31 -46.19
C GLN A 152 -4.36 5.74 -46.20
N ILE A 153 -4.67 6.55 -47.19
CA ILE A 153 -4.26 7.95 -47.26
C ILE A 153 -5.35 8.81 -46.65
N PRO A 154 -5.06 9.66 -45.64
CA PRO A 154 -6.05 10.56 -45.06
C PRO A 154 -6.61 11.52 -46.13
N LYS A 155 -7.90 11.91 -45.98
CA LYS A 155 -8.57 12.86 -46.89
C LYS A 155 -7.80 14.15 -47.11
N GLU A 156 -7.17 14.66 -46.06
CA GLU A 156 -6.32 15.85 -46.09
C GLU A 156 -5.17 15.72 -47.11
N PHE A 157 -4.66 14.51 -47.29
CA PHE A 157 -3.57 14.19 -48.22
C PHE A 157 -4.06 13.71 -49.58
N GLY A 158 -5.36 13.71 -49.85
CA GLY A 158 -5.95 13.34 -51.13
C GLY A 158 -6.48 11.90 -51.23
N GLY A 159 -6.55 11.16 -50.12
CA GLY A 159 -7.11 9.82 -50.04
C GLY A 159 -8.54 9.76 -49.56
N SER A 160 -9.00 8.58 -49.12
CA SER A 160 -10.36 8.36 -48.62
C SER A 160 -10.41 8.08 -47.12
N PHE A 161 -9.27 7.88 -46.45
CA PHE A 161 -9.22 7.58 -45.01
C PHE A 161 -9.76 8.75 -44.21
N LYS A 162 -10.73 8.46 -43.32
CA LYS A 162 -11.26 9.43 -42.37
C LYS A 162 -10.48 9.28 -41.08
N PHE A 163 -9.82 10.32 -40.66
CA PHE A 163 -9.08 10.36 -39.38
C PHE A 163 -9.57 11.53 -38.54
N ASP A 164 -10.11 11.22 -37.37
CA ASP A 164 -10.44 12.20 -36.37
C ASP A 164 -9.28 12.31 -35.40
N TYR A 165 -8.54 13.42 -35.50
CA TYR A 165 -7.34 13.64 -34.70
C TYR A 165 -7.69 13.99 -33.25
N ASP A 166 -8.78 14.71 -33.01
CA ASP A 166 -9.18 15.11 -31.68
C ASP A 166 -9.70 13.90 -30.90
N GLU A 167 -10.46 13.01 -31.54
CA GLU A 167 -10.87 11.74 -30.94
C GLU A 167 -9.66 10.85 -30.62
N TRP A 168 -8.67 10.79 -31.53
CA TRP A 168 -7.44 10.04 -31.27
C TRP A 168 -6.71 10.55 -30.02
N ILE A 169 -6.62 11.88 -29.85
CA ILE A 169 -6.02 12.50 -28.64
C ILE A 169 -6.79 12.12 -27.39
N GLU A 170 -8.14 12.16 -27.41
CA GLU A 170 -8.96 11.78 -26.25
C GLU A 170 -8.78 10.32 -25.88
N ILE A 171 -8.82 9.40 -26.83
CA ILE A 171 -8.61 7.98 -26.57
C ILE A 171 -7.21 7.74 -25.96
N ARG A 172 -6.18 8.38 -26.52
CA ARG A 172 -4.81 8.28 -25.96
C ARG A 172 -4.75 8.80 -24.54
N ARG A 173 -5.37 9.92 -24.26
CA ARG A 173 -5.44 10.52 -22.94
C ARG A 173 -6.12 9.58 -21.93
N GLU A 174 -7.24 8.98 -22.31
CA GLU A 174 -7.95 8.01 -21.44
C GLU A 174 -7.05 6.79 -21.14
N ILE A 175 -6.42 6.21 -22.16
CA ILE A 175 -5.50 5.07 -22.00
C ILE A 175 -4.35 5.43 -21.06
N GLU A 176 -3.69 6.56 -21.29
CA GLU A 176 -2.52 6.97 -20.51
C GLU A 176 -2.88 7.31 -19.05
N ARG A 177 -4.07 7.87 -18.81
CA ARG A 177 -4.59 8.08 -17.45
C ARG A 177 -4.80 6.78 -16.70
N ILE A 178 -5.36 5.76 -17.35
CA ILE A 178 -5.55 4.44 -16.75
C ILE A 178 -4.20 3.83 -16.37
N VAL A 179 -3.24 3.82 -17.31
CA VAL A 179 -1.89 3.30 -17.08
C VAL A 179 -1.21 4.03 -15.92
N HIS A 180 -1.29 5.36 -15.89
CA HIS A 180 -0.69 6.17 -14.84
C HIS A 180 -1.31 5.88 -13.47
N ARG A 181 -2.66 5.90 -13.36
CA ARG A 181 -3.37 5.60 -12.11
C ARG A 181 -3.05 4.21 -11.57
N ILE A 182 -3.05 3.19 -12.44
CA ILE A 182 -2.69 1.82 -12.04
C ILE A 182 -1.24 1.76 -11.56
N SER A 183 -0.32 2.41 -12.27
CA SER A 183 1.10 2.44 -11.90
C SER A 183 1.35 3.13 -10.55
N GLU A 184 0.62 4.19 -10.25
CA GLU A 184 0.69 4.86 -8.94
C GLU A 184 0.15 3.98 -7.81
N ILE A 185 -0.97 3.27 -8.05
CA ILE A 185 -1.52 2.34 -7.06
C ILE A 185 -0.52 1.20 -6.80
N LEU A 186 0.10 0.63 -7.85
CA LEU A 186 1.12 -0.41 -7.71
C LEU A 186 2.31 0.08 -6.87
N LYS A 187 2.84 1.27 -7.14
CA LYS A 187 3.92 1.88 -6.35
C LYS A 187 3.53 2.05 -4.87
N ASN A 188 2.29 2.45 -4.61
CA ASN A 188 1.79 2.59 -3.24
C ASN A 188 1.67 1.23 -2.55
N LEU A 189 1.19 0.19 -3.24
CA LEU A 189 1.12 -1.17 -2.72
C LEU A 189 2.52 -1.71 -2.37
N ASP A 190 3.51 -1.51 -3.25
CA ASP A 190 4.90 -1.90 -3.00
C ASP A 190 5.47 -1.19 -1.76
N ARG A 191 5.21 0.13 -1.64
CA ARG A 191 5.62 0.90 -0.47
C ARG A 191 5.00 0.36 0.82
N ILE A 192 3.69 0.09 0.82
CA ILE A 192 2.98 -0.47 1.98
C ILE A 192 3.53 -1.86 2.33
N SER A 193 3.76 -2.72 1.35
CA SER A 193 4.35 -4.05 1.55
C SER A 193 5.74 -3.96 2.19
N PHE A 194 6.57 -3.04 1.71
CA PHE A 194 7.89 -2.78 2.28
C PHE A 194 7.80 -2.26 3.72
N GLU A 195 6.93 -1.28 4.00
CA GLU A 195 6.71 -0.74 5.35
C GLU A 195 6.24 -1.81 6.33
N MET A 196 5.31 -2.69 5.92
CA MET A 196 4.84 -3.81 6.74
C MET A 196 5.95 -4.83 7.03
N SER A 197 6.78 -5.15 6.04
CA SER A 197 7.85 -6.15 6.18
C SER A 197 9.04 -5.64 6.99
N SER A 198 9.33 -4.34 6.93
CA SER A 198 10.44 -3.71 7.65
C SER A 198 10.09 -3.25 9.06
N ALA A 199 8.79 -3.22 9.42
CA ALA A 199 8.36 -2.78 10.75
C ALA A 199 8.81 -3.73 11.85
N GLU A 200 9.54 -3.20 12.83
CA GLU A 200 9.99 -3.94 14.00
C GLU A 200 8.83 -4.34 14.91
N MET A 201 9.05 -5.41 15.70
CA MET A 201 8.07 -5.81 16.71
C MET A 201 8.11 -4.85 17.90
N PRO A 202 6.94 -4.48 18.46
CA PRO A 202 6.86 -3.54 19.56
C PRO A 202 7.50 -4.10 20.85
N ILE A 203 8.04 -3.22 21.68
CA ILE A 203 8.79 -3.62 22.90
C ILE A 203 7.85 -3.82 24.09
N ASP A 204 6.81 -2.99 24.23
CA ASP A 204 5.89 -2.93 25.35
C ASP A 204 4.41 -2.95 24.91
N ALA A 205 3.49 -2.97 25.87
CA ALA A 205 2.05 -3.03 25.59
C ALA A 205 1.52 -1.77 24.90
N ILE A 206 2.06 -0.60 25.20
CA ILE A 206 1.60 0.67 24.61
C ILE A 206 2.03 0.75 23.15
N SER A 207 3.30 0.44 22.87
CA SER A 207 3.82 0.39 21.49
C SER A 207 3.14 -0.70 20.67
N ALA A 208 2.80 -1.86 21.27
CA ALA A 208 2.07 -2.92 20.61
C ALA A 208 0.67 -2.47 20.18
N GLN A 209 -0.05 -1.82 21.06
CA GLN A 209 -1.39 -1.31 20.78
C GLN A 209 -1.37 -0.22 19.68
N LYS A 210 -0.37 0.67 19.73
CA LYS A 210 -0.14 1.66 18.67
C LYS A 210 0.16 1.01 17.33
N SER A 211 0.98 -0.06 17.31
CA SER A 211 1.32 -0.78 16.09
C SER A 211 0.09 -1.46 15.47
N VAL A 212 -0.78 -2.08 16.28
CA VAL A 212 -2.06 -2.64 15.81
C VAL A 212 -2.93 -1.56 15.17
N GLN A 213 -3.05 -0.41 15.81
CA GLN A 213 -3.85 0.71 15.28
C GLN A 213 -3.26 1.25 13.97
N THR A 214 -1.95 1.48 13.91
CA THR A 214 -1.27 1.95 12.70
C THR A 214 -1.43 0.97 11.55
N HIS A 215 -1.29 -0.32 11.82
CA HIS A 215 -1.47 -1.37 10.83
C HIS A 215 -2.93 -1.44 10.32
N SER A 216 -3.91 -1.28 11.21
CA SER A 216 -5.33 -1.26 10.84
C SER A 216 -5.69 -0.10 9.92
N ASN A 217 -5.01 1.04 10.03
CA ASN A 217 -5.23 2.22 9.18
C ASN A 217 -4.80 2.00 7.72
N LEU A 218 -4.03 0.95 7.42
CA LEU A 218 -3.64 0.60 6.05
C LEU A 218 -4.76 -0.09 5.28
N TYR A 219 -5.69 -0.77 5.95
CA TYR A 219 -6.75 -1.55 5.31
C TYR A 219 -7.63 -0.76 4.33
N PRO A 220 -8.15 0.43 4.68
CA PRO A 220 -8.93 1.24 3.74
C PRO A 220 -8.14 1.59 2.47
N ILE A 221 -6.84 1.84 2.59
CA ILE A 221 -5.97 2.19 1.45
C ILE A 221 -5.83 0.97 0.52
N LEU A 222 -5.62 -0.22 1.07
CA LEU A 222 -5.48 -1.46 0.31
C LEU A 222 -6.77 -1.86 -0.43
N THR A 223 -7.93 -1.53 0.14
CA THR A 223 -9.25 -1.86 -0.43
C THR A 223 -9.81 -0.80 -1.37
N SER A 224 -9.26 0.41 -1.37
CA SER A 224 -9.77 1.55 -2.15
C SER A 224 -9.44 1.51 -3.65
N ALA A 225 -8.63 0.55 -4.12
CA ALA A 225 -8.26 0.45 -5.54
C ALA A 225 -9.51 0.22 -6.42
N PRO A 226 -9.81 1.13 -7.38
CA PRO A 226 -11.05 1.10 -8.15
C PRO A 226 -10.95 0.14 -9.36
N ILE A 227 -10.76 -1.16 -9.09
CA ILE A 227 -10.52 -2.18 -10.12
C ILE A 227 -11.69 -2.28 -11.10
N GLU A 228 -12.93 -2.32 -10.59
CA GLU A 228 -14.12 -2.39 -11.44
C GLU A 228 -14.29 -1.15 -12.35
N GLU A 229 -13.86 0.01 -11.86
CA GLU A 229 -13.86 1.24 -12.65
C GLU A 229 -12.87 1.12 -13.82
N PHE A 230 -11.66 0.63 -13.57
CA PHE A 230 -10.68 0.39 -14.63
C PHE A 230 -11.17 -0.64 -15.66
N GLU A 231 -11.78 -1.74 -15.22
CA GLU A 231 -12.36 -2.73 -16.12
C GLU A 231 -13.42 -2.11 -17.03
N LYS A 232 -14.34 -1.33 -16.49
CA LYS A 232 -15.38 -0.63 -17.26
C LYS A 232 -14.79 0.38 -18.24
N GLN A 233 -13.79 1.16 -17.81
CA GLN A 233 -13.11 2.14 -18.67
C GLN A 233 -12.39 1.44 -19.83
N ILE A 234 -11.61 0.39 -19.56
CA ILE A 234 -10.88 -0.38 -20.59
C ILE A 234 -11.87 -1.01 -21.57
N PHE A 235 -12.98 -1.58 -21.07
CA PHE A 235 -14.01 -2.16 -21.91
C PHE A 235 -14.70 -1.12 -22.80
N SER A 236 -15.06 0.04 -22.25
CA SER A 236 -15.67 1.15 -23.00
C SER A 236 -14.77 1.65 -24.13
N ILE A 237 -13.47 1.83 -23.88
CA ILE A 237 -12.51 2.24 -24.91
C ILE A 237 -12.41 1.15 -26.00
N LYS A 238 -12.34 -0.11 -25.58
CA LYS A 238 -12.29 -1.24 -26.51
C LYS A 238 -13.53 -1.32 -27.41
N GLU A 239 -14.71 -1.14 -26.86
CA GLU A 239 -15.94 -1.11 -27.64
C GLU A 239 -15.95 0.05 -28.65
N ARG A 240 -15.57 1.24 -28.25
CA ARG A 240 -15.44 2.39 -29.17
C ARG A 240 -14.55 2.08 -30.36
N LEU A 241 -13.42 1.38 -30.12
CA LEU A 241 -12.47 1.05 -31.20
C LEU A 241 -12.86 -0.16 -32.07
N ILE A 242 -13.69 -1.08 -31.55
CA ILE A 242 -14.04 -2.33 -32.26
C ILE A 242 -15.44 -2.26 -32.89
N TYR A 243 -16.36 -1.48 -32.35
CA TYR A 243 -17.75 -1.44 -32.80
C TYR A 243 -17.92 -1.03 -34.28
N GLU A 244 -16.87 -0.48 -34.88
CA GLU A 244 -16.83 -0.08 -36.27
C GLU A 244 -16.66 -1.24 -37.28
N LYS A 245 -16.32 -2.44 -36.81
CA LYS A 245 -16.13 -3.60 -37.69
C LYS A 245 -17.41 -4.12 -38.34
N ASN A 246 -18.58 -3.73 -37.84
CA ASN A 246 -19.88 -4.31 -38.22
C ASN A 246 -20.78 -3.42 -39.10
N GLY A 247 -20.22 -2.45 -39.84
CA GLY A 247 -20.87 -1.85 -41.02
C GLY A 247 -22.24 -1.20 -40.78
N GLY A 248 -22.56 -0.76 -39.57
CA GLY A 248 -23.79 -0.08 -39.27
C GLY A 248 -23.57 1.41 -39.01
N GLY A 249 -23.56 2.23 -40.07
CA GLY A 249 -23.62 3.70 -39.93
C GLY A 249 -24.88 4.16 -39.22
N GLY A 250 -24.90 4.10 -37.89
CA GLY A 250 -25.96 4.61 -37.05
C GLY A 250 -25.42 5.70 -36.14
N MET A 251 -25.90 6.93 -36.33
CA MET A 251 -25.71 8.00 -35.39
C MET A 251 -26.25 7.56 -34.02
N LYS A 252 -25.37 7.31 -33.05
CA LYS A 252 -25.72 7.33 -31.64
C LYS A 252 -24.99 8.51 -30.99
N ASN A 253 -25.77 9.48 -30.51
CA ASN A 253 -25.33 10.60 -29.67
C ASN A 253 -24.36 11.63 -30.29
N GLY A 254 -24.42 11.91 -31.59
CA GLY A 254 -23.66 13.02 -32.19
C GLY A 254 -22.13 12.81 -32.29
N LEU A 255 -21.58 11.65 -31.93
CA LEU A 255 -20.18 11.31 -32.17
C LEU A 255 -20.01 10.68 -33.55
N VAL A 256 -19.12 11.26 -34.33
CA VAL A 256 -18.67 10.71 -35.60
C VAL A 256 -17.72 9.55 -35.29
N VAL A 257 -18.19 8.36 -35.58
CA VAL A 257 -17.45 7.12 -35.35
C VAL A 257 -16.41 6.95 -36.46
N CYS A 258 -15.10 6.80 -36.08
CA CYS A 258 -14.02 6.51 -37.04
C CYS A 258 -14.30 5.23 -37.82
N THR A 259 -14.07 5.21 -39.11
CA THR A 259 -14.50 4.14 -40.02
C THR A 259 -13.54 2.97 -40.14
N GLN A 260 -12.37 3.02 -39.51
CA GLN A 260 -11.40 1.91 -39.45
C GLN A 260 -10.66 1.89 -38.13
N PRO A 261 -10.57 0.71 -37.45
CA PRO A 261 -9.93 0.60 -36.15
C PRO A 261 -8.43 0.87 -36.28
N ASN A 262 -7.93 1.77 -35.43
CA ASN A 262 -6.52 2.11 -35.38
C ASN A 262 -5.71 0.96 -34.72
N PRO A 263 -4.83 0.26 -35.46
CA PRO A 263 -4.10 -0.91 -34.99
C PRO A 263 -3.13 -0.56 -33.85
N ASP A 264 -2.59 0.67 -33.79
CA ASP A 264 -1.68 1.09 -32.71
C ASP A 264 -2.43 1.32 -31.42
N LEU A 265 -3.69 1.78 -31.47
CA LEU A 265 -4.56 1.88 -30.28
C LEU A 265 -5.01 0.48 -29.81
N ILE A 266 -5.33 -0.42 -30.75
CA ILE A 266 -5.74 -1.79 -30.40
C ILE A 266 -4.61 -2.58 -29.75
N ALA A 267 -3.37 -2.41 -30.21
CA ALA A 267 -2.19 -3.10 -29.70
C ALA A 267 -1.90 -2.80 -28.22
N VAL A 268 -2.49 -1.75 -27.65
CA VAL A 268 -2.30 -1.40 -26.23
C VAL A 268 -3.12 -2.30 -25.28
N PHE A 269 -4.25 -2.87 -25.75
CA PHE A 269 -5.18 -3.59 -24.85
C PHE A 269 -4.59 -4.81 -24.14
N PRO A 270 -3.80 -5.68 -24.79
CA PRO A 270 -3.14 -6.79 -24.08
C PRO A 270 -2.32 -6.30 -22.90
N ASN A 271 -1.57 -5.20 -23.08
CA ASN A 271 -0.74 -4.62 -22.05
C ASN A 271 -1.56 -4.00 -20.91
N LEU A 272 -2.68 -3.31 -21.24
CA LEU A 272 -3.62 -2.77 -20.23
C LEU A 272 -4.25 -3.89 -19.40
N LEU A 273 -4.69 -4.97 -20.03
CA LEU A 273 -5.26 -6.12 -19.35
C LEU A 273 -4.23 -6.82 -18.47
N GLN A 274 -2.98 -6.94 -18.95
CA GLN A 274 -1.89 -7.50 -18.15
C GLN A 274 -1.56 -6.61 -16.96
N LEU A 275 -1.52 -5.30 -17.14
CA LEU A 275 -1.28 -4.34 -16.06
C LEU A 275 -2.39 -4.41 -14.99
N LEU A 276 -3.65 -4.52 -15.42
CA LEU A 276 -4.78 -4.69 -14.51
C LEU A 276 -4.72 -6.02 -13.75
N LYS A 277 -4.38 -7.12 -14.42
CA LYS A 277 -4.14 -8.42 -13.76
C LYS A 277 -3.02 -8.34 -12.73
N THR A 278 -1.94 -7.63 -13.06
CA THR A 278 -0.84 -7.38 -12.12
C THR A 278 -1.33 -6.61 -10.90
N LEU A 279 -2.13 -5.55 -11.09
CA LEU A 279 -2.72 -4.79 -9.98
C LEU A 279 -3.56 -5.68 -9.05
N VAL A 280 -4.45 -6.50 -9.63
CA VAL A 280 -5.31 -7.42 -8.85
C VAL A 280 -4.48 -8.42 -8.07
N LYS A 281 -3.47 -9.01 -8.71
CA LYS A 281 -2.56 -9.97 -8.09
C LYS A 281 -1.78 -9.34 -6.94
N THR A 282 -1.09 -8.23 -7.19
CA THR A 282 -0.28 -7.54 -6.17
C THR A 282 -1.13 -7.07 -4.99
N ARG A 283 -2.33 -6.50 -5.27
CA ARG A 283 -3.25 -6.11 -4.19
C ARG A 283 -3.64 -7.30 -3.31
N ASN A 284 -3.96 -8.45 -3.91
CA ASN A 284 -4.37 -9.63 -3.16
C ASN A 284 -3.21 -10.21 -2.33
N GLU A 285 -1.98 -10.19 -2.86
CA GLU A 285 -0.77 -10.57 -2.15
C GLU A 285 -0.52 -9.66 -0.94
N VAL A 286 -0.58 -8.35 -1.13
CA VAL A 286 -0.40 -7.37 -0.04
C VAL A 286 -1.50 -7.47 1.01
N LEU A 287 -2.77 -7.75 0.61
CA LEU A 287 -3.87 -7.99 1.55
C LEU A 287 -3.65 -9.26 2.38
N TYR A 288 -3.17 -10.33 1.78
CA TYR A 288 -2.82 -11.56 2.50
C TYR A 288 -1.70 -11.32 3.53
N ASP A 289 -0.66 -10.61 3.15
CA ASP A 289 0.44 -10.23 4.05
C ASP A 289 -0.07 -9.32 5.18
N TRP A 290 -0.98 -8.40 4.87
CA TRP A 290 -1.62 -7.53 5.85
C TRP A 290 -2.43 -8.33 6.89
N GLU A 291 -3.25 -9.31 6.47
CA GLU A 291 -4.02 -10.15 7.38
C GLU A 291 -3.12 -11.02 8.27
N THR A 292 -2.05 -11.56 7.68
CA THR A 292 -1.05 -12.34 8.41
C THR A 292 -0.38 -11.47 9.48
N ARG A 293 0.10 -10.31 9.09
CA ARG A 293 0.77 -9.36 10.02
C ARG A 293 -0.18 -8.84 11.09
N LYS A 294 -1.44 -8.58 10.74
CA LYS A 294 -2.47 -8.21 11.72
C LYS A 294 -2.62 -9.25 12.80
N THR A 295 -2.74 -10.52 12.40
CA THR A 295 -2.86 -11.64 13.35
C THR A 295 -1.65 -11.74 14.27
N GLU A 296 -0.44 -11.56 13.74
CA GLU A 296 0.80 -11.55 14.53
C GLU A 296 0.82 -10.39 15.53
N LEU A 297 0.49 -9.18 15.09
CA LEU A 297 0.46 -7.99 15.95
C LEU A 297 -0.61 -8.10 17.05
N ASP A 298 -1.78 -8.62 16.74
CA ASP A 298 -2.87 -8.84 17.71
C ASP A 298 -2.43 -9.85 18.79
N GLN A 299 -1.82 -10.96 18.38
CA GLN A 299 -1.28 -11.97 19.31
C GLN A 299 -0.16 -11.36 20.18
N TYR A 300 0.73 -10.60 19.57
CA TYR A 300 1.84 -9.97 20.27
C TYR A 300 1.37 -8.89 21.27
N SER A 301 0.36 -8.11 20.88
CA SER A 301 -0.27 -7.12 21.77
C SER A 301 -0.90 -7.78 22.99
N GLN A 302 -1.61 -8.90 22.81
CA GLN A 302 -2.17 -9.67 23.92
C GLN A 302 -1.10 -10.23 24.84
N LEU A 303 0.02 -10.72 24.29
CA LEU A 303 1.16 -11.19 25.07
C LEU A 303 1.76 -10.05 25.93
N LYS A 304 1.95 -8.88 25.34
CA LYS A 304 2.54 -7.73 26.05
C LYS A 304 1.62 -7.21 27.17
N LEU A 305 0.31 -7.21 26.96
CA LEU A 305 -0.66 -6.88 28.00
C LEU A 305 -0.61 -7.90 29.14
N PHE A 306 -0.58 -9.20 28.82
CA PHE A 306 -0.43 -10.25 29.82
C PHE A 306 0.87 -10.10 30.63
N GLU A 307 2.01 -9.85 29.97
CA GLU A 307 3.30 -9.60 30.64
C GLU A 307 3.20 -8.43 31.61
N GLN A 308 2.59 -7.32 31.20
CA GLN A 308 2.41 -6.14 32.03
C GLN A 308 1.50 -6.38 33.23
N ASP A 309 0.36 -7.04 33.03
CA ASP A 309 -0.59 -7.35 34.11
C ASP A 309 0.03 -8.32 35.14
N ALA A 310 0.76 -9.33 34.67
CA ALA A 310 1.48 -10.27 35.51
C ALA A 310 2.59 -9.57 36.31
N GLU A 311 3.36 -8.68 35.68
CA GLU A 311 4.40 -7.90 36.34
C GLU A 311 3.83 -6.98 37.44
N ASN A 312 2.74 -6.25 37.13
CA ASN A 312 2.07 -5.38 38.10
C ASN A 312 1.59 -6.17 39.29
N LEU A 313 1.02 -7.35 39.07
CA LEU A 313 0.54 -8.22 40.15
C LEU A 313 1.70 -8.82 40.95
N SER A 314 2.77 -9.26 40.29
CA SER A 314 3.98 -9.77 40.95
C SER A 314 4.62 -8.70 41.88
N GLN A 315 4.74 -7.47 41.39
CA GLN A 315 5.24 -6.34 42.19
C GLN A 315 4.36 -6.05 43.38
N TRP A 316 3.02 -6.12 43.23
CA TRP A 316 2.09 -5.97 44.32
C TRP A 316 2.27 -7.08 45.37
N ILE A 317 2.35 -8.35 44.95
CA ILE A 317 2.58 -9.49 45.85
C ILE A 317 3.89 -9.32 46.59
N CYS A 318 4.99 -9.04 45.90
CA CYS A 318 6.33 -8.86 46.48
C CYS A 318 6.34 -7.76 47.58
N LYS A 319 5.74 -6.59 47.26
CA LYS A 319 5.63 -5.47 48.21
C LYS A 319 4.91 -5.88 49.49
N HIS A 320 3.78 -6.56 49.39
CA HIS A 320 2.97 -6.95 50.53
C HIS A 320 3.54 -8.15 51.29
N PHE A 321 4.18 -9.09 50.58
CA PHE A 321 4.92 -10.19 51.20
C PHE A 321 6.07 -9.70 52.07
N ASN A 322 6.85 -8.74 51.59
CA ASN A 322 7.93 -8.12 52.34
C ASN A 322 7.38 -7.39 53.59
N SER A 323 6.30 -6.63 53.43
CA SER A 323 5.64 -5.96 54.57
C SER A 323 5.15 -6.96 55.61
N LEU A 324 4.55 -8.09 55.22
CA LEU A 324 4.15 -9.17 56.10
C LEU A 324 5.34 -9.81 56.83
N THR A 325 6.46 -9.99 56.13
CA THR A 325 7.68 -10.60 56.67
C THR A 325 8.23 -9.72 57.81
N HIS A 326 8.33 -8.41 57.59
CA HIS A 326 8.79 -7.46 58.63
C HIS A 326 7.84 -7.41 59.86
N ARG A 327 6.54 -7.54 59.65
CA ARG A 327 5.54 -7.51 60.76
C ARG A 327 5.28 -8.86 61.38
N PHE A 328 5.85 -9.97 60.86
CA PHE A 328 5.52 -11.32 61.27
C PHE A 328 5.81 -11.60 62.75
N VAL A 329 6.88 -11.05 63.29
CA VAL A 329 7.29 -11.19 64.70
C VAL A 329 6.52 -10.28 65.69
N LEU A 330 5.77 -9.32 65.19
CA LEU A 330 4.98 -8.41 66.03
C LEU A 330 3.66 -9.09 66.41
N ILE A 331 3.59 -9.64 67.65
CA ILE A 331 2.42 -10.34 68.18
C ILE A 331 1.64 -9.55 69.22
N GLY A 332 2.19 -8.40 69.74
CA GLY A 332 1.63 -7.59 70.80
C GLY A 332 2.10 -8.05 72.16
N GLU A 333 2.26 -7.10 73.08
CA GLU A 333 2.73 -7.35 74.46
C GLU A 333 1.57 -7.69 75.44
N ASN A 334 0.34 -7.43 75.04
CA ASN A 334 -0.85 -7.67 75.81
C ASN A 334 -2.08 -8.01 74.94
N GLU A 335 -3.17 -8.44 75.61
CA GLU A 335 -4.39 -8.86 74.95
C GLU A 335 -5.00 -7.76 74.05
N LEU A 336 -5.01 -6.51 74.47
CA LEU A 336 -5.58 -5.40 73.70
C LEU A 336 -4.80 -5.12 72.47
N GLU A 337 -3.50 -5.08 72.50
CA GLU A 337 -2.61 -4.83 71.40
C GLU A 337 -2.65 -6.00 70.40
N THR A 338 -2.61 -7.26 70.87
CA THR A 338 -2.72 -8.44 70.05
C THR A 338 -4.05 -8.47 69.31
N ASN A 339 -5.17 -8.14 69.99
CA ASN A 339 -6.49 -8.09 69.30
C ASN A 339 -6.56 -6.96 68.28
N ARG A 340 -5.90 -5.80 68.50
CA ARG A 340 -5.78 -4.74 67.50
C ARG A 340 -5.01 -5.21 66.26
N LEU A 341 -3.83 -5.84 66.46
CA LEU A 341 -3.01 -6.40 65.39
C LEU A 341 -3.74 -7.48 64.62
N LEU A 342 -4.49 -8.33 65.31
CA LEU A 342 -5.31 -9.38 64.67
C LEU A 342 -6.39 -8.76 63.80
N LYS A 343 -7.10 -7.74 64.28
CA LYS A 343 -8.12 -7.05 63.49
C LYS A 343 -7.53 -6.40 62.24
N GLU A 344 -6.45 -5.64 62.39
CA GLU A 344 -5.73 -5.01 61.24
C GLU A 344 -5.29 -6.07 60.22
N HIS A 345 -4.82 -7.23 60.68
CA HIS A 345 -4.40 -8.32 59.80
C HIS A 345 -5.60 -8.98 59.09
N LEU A 346 -6.73 -9.18 59.75
CA LEU A 346 -7.95 -9.72 59.14
C LEU A 346 -8.53 -8.76 58.07
N ASP A 347 -8.53 -7.45 58.35
CA ASP A 347 -8.95 -6.40 57.41
C ASP A 347 -8.04 -6.42 56.17
N PHE A 348 -6.72 -6.62 56.36
CA PHE A 348 -5.78 -6.80 55.26
C PHE A 348 -6.06 -8.08 54.48
N ALA A 349 -6.28 -9.24 55.14
CA ALA A 349 -6.59 -10.50 54.48
C ALA A 349 -7.88 -10.41 53.64
N GLU A 350 -8.88 -9.64 54.12
CA GLU A 350 -10.10 -9.38 53.37
C GLU A 350 -9.81 -8.54 52.10
N SER A 351 -8.88 -7.57 52.19
CA SER A 351 -8.45 -6.79 50.98
C SER A 351 -7.75 -7.66 49.95
N VAL A 352 -7.01 -8.71 50.38
CA VAL A 352 -6.33 -9.65 49.50
C VAL A 352 -7.31 -10.48 48.66
N LYS A 353 -8.48 -10.84 49.23
CA LYS A 353 -9.54 -11.53 48.48
C LYS A 353 -10.05 -10.74 47.29
N LYS A 354 -10.01 -9.40 47.32
CA LYS A 354 -10.37 -8.57 46.15
C LYS A 354 -9.32 -8.66 45.06
N ILE A 355 -8.06 -8.82 45.41
CA ILE A 355 -6.95 -8.99 44.46
C ILE A 355 -6.94 -10.42 43.85
N GLU A 356 -7.47 -11.40 44.53
CA GLU A 356 -7.62 -12.77 44.03
C GLU A 356 -8.42 -12.81 42.71
N VAL A 357 -9.38 -11.91 42.53
CA VAL A 357 -10.11 -11.76 41.28
C VAL A 357 -9.14 -11.37 40.14
N SER A 358 -8.27 -10.38 40.34
CA SER A 358 -7.27 -9.96 39.38
C SER A 358 -6.26 -11.08 39.09
N TYR A 359 -5.79 -11.80 40.15
CA TYR A 359 -4.94 -12.98 40.00
C TYR A 359 -5.58 -14.04 39.10
N THR A 360 -6.84 -14.39 39.37
CA THR A 360 -7.58 -15.39 38.61
C THR A 360 -7.75 -14.96 37.16
N GLN A 361 -8.01 -13.68 36.91
CA GLN A 361 -8.10 -13.11 35.54
C GLN A 361 -6.79 -13.26 34.78
N VAL A 362 -5.65 -12.84 35.39
CA VAL A 362 -4.32 -12.95 34.74
C VAL A 362 -3.99 -14.42 34.41
N ILE A 363 -4.20 -15.35 35.34
CA ILE A 363 -3.96 -16.77 35.11
C ILE A 363 -4.87 -17.34 33.98
N THR A 364 -6.14 -16.94 33.96
CA THR A 364 -7.11 -17.35 32.92
C THR A 364 -6.68 -16.84 31.55
N VAL A 365 -6.21 -15.59 31.45
CA VAL A 365 -5.66 -15.02 30.21
C VAL A 365 -4.43 -15.81 29.78
N GLY A 366 -3.50 -16.12 30.71
CA GLY A 366 -2.30 -16.93 30.41
C GLY A 366 -2.66 -18.29 29.83
N ILE A 367 -3.63 -19.01 30.41
CA ILE A 367 -4.11 -20.31 29.91
C ILE A 367 -4.73 -20.16 28.51
N ARG A 368 -5.53 -19.13 28.28
CA ARG A 368 -6.11 -18.85 26.96
C ARG A 368 -5.04 -18.59 25.90
N LEU A 369 -4.03 -17.80 26.25
CA LEU A 369 -2.92 -17.49 25.33
C LEU A 369 -2.11 -18.73 24.99
N LEU A 370 -1.85 -19.64 25.92
CA LEU A 370 -1.17 -20.91 25.67
C LEU A 370 -1.90 -21.78 24.63
N ASN A 371 -3.24 -21.69 24.56
CA ASN A 371 -4.05 -22.46 23.62
C ASN A 371 -4.17 -21.83 22.23
N ILE A 372 -3.98 -20.52 22.09
CA ILE A 372 -4.26 -19.76 20.87
C ILE A 372 -2.98 -19.31 20.16
N GLN A 373 -1.95 -18.98 20.91
CA GLN A 373 -0.72 -18.37 20.35
C GLN A 373 0.24 -19.39 19.73
N LYS A 374 0.98 -18.94 18.73
CA LYS A 374 2.01 -19.73 18.06
C LYS A 374 3.43 -19.40 18.54
N PHE A 375 3.61 -18.33 19.30
CA PHE A 375 4.91 -17.87 19.79
C PHE A 375 4.83 -17.39 21.26
N GLY A 376 5.99 -17.36 21.93
CA GLY A 376 6.10 -16.91 23.33
C GLY A 376 5.55 -17.90 24.36
N LEU A 377 5.20 -19.13 23.99
CA LEU A 377 4.56 -20.14 24.87
C LEU A 377 5.38 -20.39 26.12
N ASN A 378 6.69 -20.65 26.00
CA ASN A 378 7.58 -20.89 27.14
C ASN A 378 7.60 -19.71 28.13
N LYS A 379 7.49 -18.47 27.61
CA LYS A 379 7.48 -17.27 28.44
C LYS A 379 6.14 -17.14 29.20
N ILE A 380 5.01 -17.38 28.53
CA ILE A 380 3.68 -17.36 29.14
C ILE A 380 3.59 -18.42 30.25
N GLU A 381 4.09 -19.63 29.98
CA GLU A 381 4.11 -20.73 30.95
C GLU A 381 4.97 -20.40 32.15
N SER A 382 6.20 -19.91 31.93
CA SER A 382 7.12 -19.49 33.00
C SER A 382 6.54 -18.40 33.89
N ILE A 383 5.98 -17.34 33.30
CA ILE A 383 5.34 -16.25 34.05
C ILE A 383 4.14 -16.77 34.85
N SER A 384 3.27 -17.59 34.24
CA SER A 384 2.10 -18.15 34.91
C SER A 384 2.47 -19.05 36.10
N LEU A 385 3.52 -19.88 35.92
CA LEU A 385 4.01 -20.77 37.01
C LEU A 385 4.62 -19.95 38.15
N GLN A 386 5.45 -18.98 37.83
CA GLN A 386 6.07 -18.10 38.84
C GLN A 386 4.98 -17.35 39.63
N LEU A 387 4.03 -16.74 38.96
CA LEU A 387 2.95 -16.03 39.60
C LEU A 387 2.09 -16.92 40.48
N LYS A 388 1.80 -18.18 40.09
CA LYS A 388 1.12 -19.18 40.93
C LYS A 388 1.91 -19.50 42.21
N ASN A 389 3.22 -19.69 42.06
CA ASN A 389 4.08 -19.99 43.21
C ASN A 389 4.13 -18.82 44.19
N ASP A 390 4.32 -17.60 43.68
CA ASP A 390 4.37 -16.38 44.49
C ASP A 390 3.06 -16.14 45.20
N TRP A 391 1.92 -16.31 44.53
CA TRP A 391 0.59 -16.19 45.13
C TRP A 391 0.35 -17.22 46.25
N ASN A 392 0.69 -18.48 46.03
CA ASN A 392 0.53 -19.54 47.03
C ASN A 392 1.40 -19.30 48.25
N GLN A 393 2.66 -18.88 48.05
CA GLN A 393 3.55 -18.52 49.17
C GLN A 393 3.00 -17.33 49.96
N PHE A 394 2.45 -16.33 49.27
CA PHE A 394 1.83 -15.17 49.91
C PHE A 394 0.62 -15.54 50.74
N LEU A 395 -0.31 -16.35 50.24
CA LEU A 395 -1.47 -16.84 50.98
C LEU A 395 -1.05 -17.68 52.21
N THR A 396 -0.11 -18.60 52.05
CA THR A 396 0.44 -19.40 53.12
C THR A 396 1.00 -18.52 54.25
N ARG A 397 1.66 -17.40 53.90
CA ARG A 397 2.21 -16.45 54.90
C ARG A 397 1.11 -15.67 55.62
N ILE A 398 0.04 -15.31 54.92
CA ILE A 398 -1.15 -14.66 55.54
C ILE A 398 -1.79 -15.61 56.57
N ASP A 399 -2.03 -16.87 56.20
CA ASP A 399 -2.66 -17.86 57.04
C ASP A 399 -1.79 -18.16 58.30
N ALA A 400 -0.49 -18.36 58.12
CA ALA A 400 0.44 -18.59 59.23
C ALA A 400 0.42 -17.42 60.21
N ARG A 401 0.39 -16.16 59.74
CA ARG A 401 0.30 -14.99 60.59
C ARG A 401 -1.05 -14.90 61.29
N THR A 402 -2.15 -15.22 60.61
CA THR A 402 -3.49 -15.27 61.22
C THR A 402 -3.51 -16.23 62.40
N GLN A 403 -3.00 -17.48 62.20
CA GLN A 403 -2.91 -18.50 63.23
C GLN A 403 -2.04 -18.02 64.42
N LEU A 404 -0.87 -17.42 64.13
CA LEU A 404 0.03 -16.91 65.15
C LEU A 404 -0.64 -15.86 66.03
N LEU A 405 -1.33 -14.87 65.43
CA LEU A 405 -2.01 -13.81 66.18
C LEU A 405 -3.23 -14.34 66.97
N GLN A 406 -3.96 -15.31 66.44
CA GLN A 406 -5.06 -15.98 67.16
C GLN A 406 -4.56 -16.77 68.35
N LEU A 407 -3.43 -17.49 68.25
CA LEU A 407 -2.79 -18.22 69.35
C LEU A 407 -2.29 -17.25 70.39
N ALA A 408 -1.63 -16.14 70.05
CA ALA A 408 -1.15 -15.12 70.90
C ALA A 408 -2.31 -14.44 71.70
N ALA A 409 -3.41 -14.08 71.04
CA ALA A 409 -4.61 -13.53 71.67
C ALA A 409 -5.22 -14.51 72.71
N SER A 410 -5.28 -15.79 72.28
CA SER A 410 -5.77 -16.85 73.20
C SER A 410 -4.86 -17.05 74.40
N ALA A 411 -3.55 -16.99 74.25
CA ALA A 411 -2.56 -17.07 75.37
C ALA A 411 -2.67 -15.88 76.30
N HIS A 412 -2.71 -14.65 75.78
CA HIS A 412 -2.88 -13.45 76.66
C HIS A 412 -4.19 -13.46 77.44
N LYS A 413 -5.29 -13.91 76.78
CA LYS A 413 -6.60 -14.06 77.47
C LYS A 413 -6.50 -15.04 78.65
N LYS A 414 -5.87 -16.20 78.48
CA LYS A 414 -5.66 -17.21 79.48
C LYS A 414 -4.76 -16.66 80.62
N CYS A 415 -3.66 -15.98 80.28
CA CYS A 415 -2.79 -15.36 81.28
C CYS A 415 -3.52 -14.28 82.09
N ASN A 416 -4.34 -13.47 81.50
CA ASN A 416 -5.15 -12.46 82.18
C ASN A 416 -6.17 -13.11 83.16
N LEU A 417 -6.81 -14.20 82.75
CA LEU A 417 -7.71 -14.98 83.61
C LEU A 417 -6.97 -15.55 84.81
N VAL A 418 -5.80 -16.17 84.63
CA VAL A 418 -4.99 -16.70 85.76
C VAL A 418 -4.54 -15.59 86.67
N SER A 419 -4.07 -14.45 86.10
CA SER A 419 -3.71 -13.28 86.93
C SER A 419 -4.88 -12.71 87.69
N PHE A 420 -6.06 -12.66 87.08
CA PHE A 420 -7.30 -12.23 87.79
C PHE A 420 -7.67 -13.17 88.88
N PHE A 421 -7.68 -14.47 88.67
CA PHE A 421 -7.97 -15.47 89.71
C PHE A 421 -6.90 -15.45 90.81
N SER A 422 -5.62 -15.31 90.51
CA SER A 422 -4.55 -15.19 91.48
C SER A 422 -4.76 -13.96 92.41
N LYS A 423 -5.05 -12.79 91.82
CA LYS A 423 -5.36 -11.59 92.62
C LYS A 423 -6.61 -11.78 93.44
N PHE A 424 -7.63 -12.44 92.95
CA PHE A 424 -8.87 -12.70 93.66
C PHE A 424 -8.66 -13.65 94.84
N PHE A 425 -7.80 -14.70 94.65
CA PHE A 425 -7.43 -15.62 95.77
C PHE A 425 -6.52 -14.96 96.77
N PHE A 426 -5.60 -14.10 96.40
CA PHE A 426 -4.74 -13.37 97.31
C PHE A 426 -5.53 -12.36 98.13
N VAL A 427 -6.51 -11.66 97.61
CA VAL A 427 -7.38 -10.70 98.31
C VAL A 427 -8.32 -11.42 99.29
N LYS A 428 -8.74 -12.66 99.04
CA LYS A 428 -9.60 -13.45 99.91
C LYS A 428 -8.88 -14.09 101.11
N ASN A 429 -7.55 -14.19 101.05
CA ASN A 429 -6.76 -14.85 102.14
C ASN A 429 -5.89 -13.89 102.94
N ILE A 430 -6.25 -12.60 103.10
CA ILE A 430 -5.69 -11.70 104.10
C ILE A 430 -6.53 -11.94 105.33
N PRO A 431 -5.98 -12.56 106.46
CA PRO A 431 -6.70 -12.66 107.73
C PRO A 431 -6.88 -11.28 108.31
N ASN A 432 -8.14 -10.90 108.59
CA ASN A 432 -8.46 -9.79 109.53
C ASN A 432 -7.84 -10.11 110.87
N LYS A 433 -6.65 -9.60 111.14
CA LYS A 433 -6.09 -9.48 112.48
C LYS A 433 -6.02 -7.98 112.85
N VAL A 434 -7.11 -7.47 113.30
CA VAL A 434 -7.16 -6.34 114.26
C VAL A 434 -8.22 -6.73 115.18
N ASP A 435 -7.80 -7.15 116.34
CA ASP A 435 -8.35 -6.73 117.65
C ASP A 435 -7.61 -7.44 118.74
N GLU A 436 -7.28 -6.70 119.70
CA GLU A 436 -6.87 -6.91 121.09
C GLU A 436 -5.41 -6.48 121.38
N ILE A 437 -5.29 -5.23 121.93
CA ILE A 437 -4.68 -4.91 123.22
C ILE A 437 -5.10 -3.49 123.61
N GLY A 438 -5.78 -3.38 124.65
CA GLY A 438 -6.15 -2.77 125.80
C GLY A 438 -5.69 -1.42 126.22
#